data_9cf87333bfb2ad0e47343668864b10d4
#
_entry.id   9cf87333bfb2ad0e47343668864b10d4
#
_cell.length_a   1.000
_cell.length_b   1.000
_cell.length_c   1.000
_cell.angle_alpha   90.00
_cell.angle_beta   90.00
_cell.angle_gamma   90.00
#
_symmetry.space_group_name_H-M   'P 1'
#
loop_
_entity.id
_entity.type
_entity.pdbx_description
1 polymer ?
#
loop_
_entity_poly.entity_id
_entity_poly.type
_entity_poly.pdbx_seq_one_letter_code
_entity_poly.pdbx_strand_id
1 'polypeptide(L)'
;MTTRLIALLAALGAGAAAPLSLLPAGTAAQEGVGEFSVARQVLPVGPDRVAAGMAVTLRDSVAGDAMVTGGQVTVGTSVAGDVLGAGGRVEVRGPVGGSVRAAGGQVRLDSPVGRNITLAGGDVRLDDTAEVGGNAYLAGGRVEVKGTIRGSLLTGGGEVRIDGTVDGDVRVAADHLSLGPGARVRGDLSYQAPDALDRAPEAVVEGTITREPMEEPPVPGWVPQVSGWVGGLLGLAAFLFTGLVLGALFPGSADRLLESGRESPLPSLGVGLLALLAVPALLLASLITVVGIPLALAAGAVFVFSLYVARAVLALWIGDAVLGDRAGRGRRKVLLDFLVGGALLFLVGLVPWLGTLVEVLATAFGLGAGAMALRSAASSGAAGPATGEAGR
;
A
#
# COMPACT_ATOMS: atom_id res chain seq x y z
N MET A 1 -23.15 -3.68 22.79
CA MET A 1 -23.21 -3.85 21.35
C MET A 1 -21.85 -3.64 20.66
N THR A 2 -20.97 -2.85 21.23
CA THR A 2 -19.62 -2.52 20.72
C THR A 2 -18.59 -3.66 20.80
N THR A 3 -18.68 -4.55 21.78
CA THR A 3 -17.68 -5.62 21.97
C THR A 3 -17.78 -6.76 20.95
N ARG A 4 -18.96 -6.98 20.35
CA ARG A 4 -19.16 -8.02 19.32
C ARG A 4 -18.71 -7.57 17.93
N LEU A 5 -18.71 -6.27 17.65
CA LEU A 5 -18.23 -5.71 16.39
C LEU A 5 -16.69 -5.77 16.29
N ILE A 6 -16.00 -5.59 17.42
CA ILE A 6 -14.53 -5.69 17.50
C ILE A 6 -14.06 -7.12 17.30
N ALA A 7 -14.81 -8.10 17.83
CA ALA A 7 -14.52 -9.53 17.62
C ALA A 7 -14.73 -9.96 16.15
N LEU A 8 -15.69 -9.35 15.44
CA LEU A 8 -15.96 -9.65 14.04
C LEU A 8 -14.87 -9.05 13.11
N LEU A 9 -14.39 -7.85 13.42
CA LEU A 9 -13.27 -7.23 12.71
C LEU A 9 -11.93 -7.96 12.96
N ALA A 10 -11.72 -8.51 14.15
CA ALA A 10 -10.56 -9.32 14.47
C ALA A 10 -10.58 -10.69 13.74
N ALA A 11 -11.76 -11.26 13.51
CA ALA A 11 -11.92 -12.53 12.78
C ALA A 11 -11.71 -12.37 11.26
N LEU A 12 -11.92 -11.17 10.72
CA LEU A 12 -11.66 -10.85 9.30
C LEU A 12 -10.17 -10.57 9.00
N GLY A 13 -9.38 -10.27 10.03
CA GLY A 13 -7.94 -10.01 9.91
C GLY A 13 -7.01 -11.20 10.18
N ALA A 14 -7.52 -12.26 10.81
CA ALA A 14 -6.74 -13.45 11.14
C ALA A 14 -7.11 -14.60 10.20
N GLY A 15 -6.34 -14.78 9.13
CA GLY A 15 -6.32 -16.00 8.30
C GLY A 15 -5.81 -17.19 9.13
N ALA A 16 -6.59 -17.65 10.13
CA ALA A 16 -6.26 -18.83 10.88
C ALA A 16 -6.71 -20.07 10.09
N ALA A 17 -5.74 -20.81 9.56
CA ALA A 17 -5.92 -22.19 9.16
C ALA A 17 -6.32 -23.00 10.40
N ALA A 18 -7.61 -23.28 10.56
CA ALA A 18 -8.08 -24.24 11.52
C ALA A 18 -8.00 -25.67 10.91
N PRO A 19 -7.58 -26.71 11.66
CA PRO A 19 -7.48 -28.05 11.11
C PRO A 19 -8.86 -28.63 10.81
N LEU A 20 -8.99 -29.14 9.59
CA LEU A 20 -10.17 -29.80 9.03
C LEU A 20 -10.33 -31.19 9.63
N SER A 21 -10.87 -31.29 10.84
CA SER A 21 -11.27 -32.58 11.39
C SER A 21 -12.34 -32.36 12.44
N LEU A 22 -13.60 -32.41 12.01
CA LEU A 22 -14.79 -32.80 12.80
C LEU A 22 -16.08 -32.34 12.09
N LEU A 23 -16.44 -33.02 11.00
CA LEU A 23 -17.81 -33.05 10.50
C LEU A 23 -18.12 -34.48 10.09
N PRO A 24 -19.29 -35.02 10.46
CA PRO A 24 -19.66 -36.39 10.13
C PRO A 24 -19.97 -36.54 8.63
N ALA A 25 -19.53 -37.67 8.12
CA ALA A 25 -19.78 -38.11 6.76
C ALA A 25 -21.28 -38.36 6.50
N GLY A 26 -21.88 -37.60 5.63
CA GLY A 26 -23.19 -37.82 5.07
C GLY A 26 -23.10 -37.91 3.55
N THR A 27 -23.33 -39.10 3.04
CA THR A 27 -23.33 -39.55 1.67
C THR A 27 -24.24 -38.74 0.74
N ALA A 28 -23.74 -38.34 -0.41
CA ALA A 28 -24.36 -38.57 -1.73
C ALA A 28 -23.44 -38.12 -2.85
N ALA A 29 -23.07 -39.09 -3.67
CA ALA A 29 -22.42 -38.90 -4.96
C ALA A 29 -23.41 -38.29 -5.97
N GLN A 30 -22.96 -37.33 -6.78
CA GLN A 30 -23.18 -37.38 -8.22
C GLN A 30 -22.31 -36.37 -8.97
N GLU A 31 -21.78 -36.88 -10.06
CA GLU A 31 -20.85 -36.30 -11.00
C GLU A 31 -21.41 -35.03 -11.69
N GLY A 32 -20.56 -34.03 -11.87
CA GLY A 32 -20.82 -32.85 -12.69
C GLY A 32 -19.62 -31.95 -12.70
N VAL A 33 -19.00 -31.85 -13.84
CA VAL A 33 -17.84 -31.06 -14.24
C VAL A 33 -17.69 -29.73 -13.48
N GLY A 34 -16.51 -29.53 -12.89
CA GLY A 34 -16.10 -28.53 -11.95
C GLY A 34 -16.49 -27.09 -12.21
N GLU A 35 -17.47 -26.60 -11.51
CA GLU A 35 -17.52 -25.22 -11.06
C GLU A 35 -16.76 -25.13 -9.73
N PHE A 36 -15.66 -24.38 -9.73
CA PHE A 36 -14.99 -23.98 -8.51
C PHE A 36 -15.92 -23.07 -7.71
N SER A 37 -16.81 -23.67 -6.94
CA SER A 37 -17.65 -22.98 -5.96
C SER A 37 -16.79 -22.64 -4.74
N VAL A 38 -16.11 -21.50 -4.81
CA VAL A 38 -15.43 -20.94 -3.64
C VAL A 38 -16.49 -20.46 -2.65
N ALA A 39 -16.47 -21.02 -1.46
CA ALA A 39 -17.44 -20.88 -0.38
C ALA A 39 -17.91 -19.43 -0.18
N ARG A 40 -19.16 -19.19 -0.54
CA ARG A 40 -19.92 -17.96 -0.30
C ARG A 40 -20.42 -18.03 1.15
N GLN A 41 -19.85 -17.25 2.05
CA GLN A 41 -20.45 -17.04 3.36
C GLN A 41 -21.33 -15.79 3.29
N VAL A 42 -22.63 -15.98 3.21
CA VAL A 42 -23.62 -14.93 3.44
C VAL A 42 -24.18 -15.14 4.83
N LEU A 43 -23.90 -14.22 5.75
CA LEU A 43 -24.39 -14.24 7.12
C LEU A 43 -25.56 -13.24 7.24
N PRO A 44 -26.79 -13.69 7.51
CA PRO A 44 -27.87 -12.80 7.87
C PRO A 44 -27.68 -12.28 9.29
N VAL A 45 -27.69 -10.96 9.46
CA VAL A 45 -27.61 -10.29 10.77
C VAL A 45 -28.88 -9.43 10.93
N GLY A 46 -29.98 -10.05 11.35
CA GLY A 46 -31.27 -9.39 11.34
C GLY A 46 -31.72 -9.03 9.91
N PRO A 47 -32.08 -7.76 9.63
CA PRO A 47 -32.44 -7.31 8.29
C PRO A 47 -31.23 -7.13 7.36
N ASP A 48 -30.02 -7.12 7.94
CA ASP A 48 -28.77 -6.83 7.23
C ASP A 48 -28.18 -8.10 6.58
N ARG A 49 -27.32 -7.89 5.60
CA ARG A 49 -26.56 -8.95 4.93
C ARG A 49 -25.07 -8.63 4.96
N VAL A 50 -24.29 -9.56 5.50
CA VAL A 50 -22.83 -9.50 5.45
C VAL A 50 -22.34 -10.66 4.58
N ALA A 51 -21.57 -10.38 3.56
CA ALA A 51 -21.05 -11.40 2.66
C ALA A 51 -19.58 -11.16 2.33
N ALA A 52 -18.79 -12.25 2.34
CA ALA A 52 -17.38 -12.22 2.01
C ALA A 52 -17.01 -13.43 1.13
N GLY A 53 -16.10 -13.27 0.17
CA GLY A 53 -15.65 -14.35 -0.70
C GLY A 53 -14.88 -13.85 -1.90
N MET A 54 -14.33 -14.76 -2.72
CA MET A 54 -13.64 -14.34 -3.96
C MET A 54 -14.60 -13.73 -4.98
N ALA A 55 -15.81 -14.30 -5.12
CA ALA A 55 -16.89 -13.76 -5.93
C ALA A 55 -18.20 -13.75 -5.11
N VAL A 56 -18.72 -12.57 -4.84
CA VAL A 56 -19.94 -12.37 -4.05
C VAL A 56 -20.99 -11.72 -4.92
N THR A 57 -22.17 -12.37 -5.03
CA THR A 57 -23.33 -11.81 -5.72
C THR A 57 -24.52 -11.85 -4.80
N LEU A 58 -25.10 -10.70 -4.45
CA LEU A 58 -26.36 -10.59 -3.76
C LEU A 58 -27.51 -10.63 -4.79
N ARG A 59 -28.43 -11.61 -4.65
CA ARG A 59 -29.58 -11.81 -5.54
C ARG A 59 -30.91 -11.64 -4.81
N ASP A 60 -30.92 -11.88 -3.50
CA ASP A 60 -32.12 -11.75 -2.68
C ASP A 60 -32.19 -10.34 -2.09
N SER A 61 -33.35 -9.74 -2.06
CA SER A 61 -33.58 -8.40 -1.53
C SER A 61 -33.08 -8.29 -0.06
N VAL A 62 -32.51 -7.14 0.26
CA VAL A 62 -31.98 -6.84 1.59
C VAL A 62 -32.85 -5.76 2.21
N ALA A 63 -33.51 -6.08 3.33
CA ALA A 63 -34.39 -5.15 4.03
C ALA A 63 -33.64 -4.12 4.90
N GLY A 64 -32.39 -4.40 5.24
CA GLY A 64 -31.47 -3.52 5.95
C GLY A 64 -30.28 -3.12 5.09
N ASP A 65 -29.09 -3.12 5.72
CA ASP A 65 -27.83 -2.76 5.08
C ASP A 65 -27.13 -3.97 4.45
N ALA A 66 -26.36 -3.72 3.40
CA ALA A 66 -25.52 -4.74 2.75
C ALA A 66 -24.04 -4.41 2.91
N MET A 67 -23.28 -5.29 3.60
CA MET A 67 -21.83 -5.21 3.74
C MET A 67 -21.20 -6.33 2.93
N VAL A 68 -20.48 -6.01 1.87
CA VAL A 68 -19.98 -7.00 0.90
C VAL A 68 -18.50 -6.78 0.62
N THR A 69 -17.71 -7.86 0.70
CA THR A 69 -16.29 -7.79 0.37
C THR A 69 -15.85 -9.01 -0.44
N GLY A 70 -14.94 -8.80 -1.41
CA GLY A 70 -14.47 -9.91 -2.24
C GLY A 70 -13.56 -9.49 -3.38
N GLY A 71 -13.05 -10.47 -4.13
CA GLY A 71 -12.34 -10.18 -5.38
C GLY A 71 -13.27 -9.54 -6.42
N GLN A 72 -14.46 -10.09 -6.56
CA GLN A 72 -15.56 -9.56 -7.38
C GLN A 72 -16.85 -9.48 -6.55
N VAL A 73 -17.45 -8.31 -6.47
CA VAL A 73 -18.68 -8.03 -5.73
C VAL A 73 -19.73 -7.52 -6.69
N THR A 74 -20.93 -8.15 -6.68
CA THR A 74 -22.09 -7.71 -7.46
C THR A 74 -23.30 -7.62 -6.54
N VAL A 75 -23.84 -6.40 -6.38
CA VAL A 75 -25.12 -6.16 -5.72
C VAL A 75 -26.18 -6.06 -6.82
N GLY A 76 -26.82 -7.20 -7.13
CA GLY A 76 -27.79 -7.33 -8.23
C GLY A 76 -29.25 -7.20 -7.82
N THR A 77 -29.52 -6.82 -6.57
CA THR A 77 -30.85 -6.78 -5.97
C THR A 77 -31.11 -5.49 -5.21
N SER A 78 -32.37 -5.24 -4.84
CA SER A 78 -32.74 -4.07 -4.03
C SER A 78 -32.20 -4.17 -2.60
N VAL A 79 -31.62 -3.07 -2.12
CA VAL A 79 -31.17 -2.87 -0.74
C VAL A 79 -31.93 -1.68 -0.17
N ALA A 80 -32.71 -1.89 0.89
CA ALA A 80 -33.50 -0.80 1.47
C ALA A 80 -32.63 0.18 2.29
N GLY A 81 -31.57 -0.32 2.91
CA GLY A 81 -30.59 0.46 3.66
C GLY A 81 -29.39 0.92 2.82
N ASP A 82 -28.22 0.99 3.47
CA ASP A 82 -26.96 1.39 2.87
C ASP A 82 -26.20 0.17 2.26
N VAL A 83 -25.37 0.44 1.27
CA VAL A 83 -24.43 -0.54 0.70
C VAL A 83 -22.99 -0.14 1.07
N LEU A 84 -22.25 -1.04 1.71
CA LEU A 84 -20.81 -0.94 1.92
C LEU A 84 -20.12 -2.06 1.15
N GLY A 85 -19.39 -1.72 0.08
CA GLY A 85 -18.74 -2.67 -0.82
C GLY A 85 -17.24 -2.46 -0.91
N ALA A 86 -16.44 -3.56 -0.87
CA ALA A 86 -15.01 -3.49 -1.09
C ALA A 86 -14.54 -4.69 -1.91
N GLY A 87 -13.68 -4.44 -2.93
CA GLY A 87 -13.19 -5.55 -3.75
C GLY A 87 -12.30 -5.15 -4.91
N GLY A 88 -11.81 -6.13 -5.67
CA GLY A 88 -11.11 -5.85 -6.93
C GLY A 88 -12.03 -5.18 -7.95
N ARG A 89 -13.26 -5.71 -8.09
CA ARG A 89 -14.36 -5.12 -8.87
C ARG A 89 -15.63 -5.08 -8.02
N VAL A 90 -16.27 -3.91 -7.98
CA VAL A 90 -17.56 -3.72 -7.28
C VAL A 90 -18.57 -3.17 -8.26
N GLU A 91 -19.68 -3.88 -8.43
CA GLU A 91 -20.80 -3.48 -9.28
C GLU A 91 -22.10 -3.40 -8.47
N VAL A 92 -22.78 -2.26 -8.53
CA VAL A 92 -24.09 -2.06 -7.90
C VAL A 92 -25.11 -1.83 -9.01
N ARG A 93 -25.97 -2.85 -9.22
CA ARG A 93 -27.01 -2.87 -10.27
C ARG A 93 -28.43 -2.81 -9.73
N GLY A 94 -28.61 -3.14 -8.46
CA GLY A 94 -29.90 -3.08 -7.79
C GLY A 94 -30.14 -1.74 -7.11
N PRO A 95 -31.37 -1.26 -7.03
CA PRO A 95 -31.70 0.02 -6.40
C PRO A 95 -31.35 0.00 -4.91
N VAL A 96 -30.79 1.11 -4.41
CA VAL A 96 -30.39 1.29 -3.02
C VAL A 96 -31.16 2.44 -2.40
N GLY A 97 -31.95 2.16 -1.36
CA GLY A 97 -32.72 3.17 -0.65
C GLY A 97 -31.90 4.16 0.17
N GLY A 98 -30.78 3.70 0.69
CA GLY A 98 -29.81 4.46 1.45
C GLY A 98 -28.69 5.05 0.62
N SER A 99 -27.49 5.03 1.18
CA SER A 99 -26.24 5.48 0.55
C SER A 99 -25.38 4.32 0.06
N VAL A 100 -24.54 4.56 -0.95
CA VAL A 100 -23.56 3.59 -1.42
C VAL A 100 -22.16 4.09 -1.07
N ARG A 101 -21.37 3.24 -0.39
CA ARG A 101 -19.95 3.45 -0.15
C ARG A 101 -19.20 2.25 -0.72
N ALA A 102 -18.41 2.47 -1.77
CA ALA A 102 -17.69 1.38 -2.42
C ALA A 102 -16.25 1.76 -2.74
N ALA A 103 -15.36 0.77 -2.58
CA ALA A 103 -13.95 0.92 -2.92
C ALA A 103 -13.42 -0.32 -3.66
N GLY A 104 -12.59 -0.10 -4.70
CA GLY A 104 -12.06 -1.22 -5.48
C GLY A 104 -11.13 -0.81 -6.61
N GLY A 105 -10.57 -1.78 -7.33
CA GLY A 105 -9.85 -1.49 -8.57
C GLY A 105 -10.77 -0.88 -9.63
N GLN A 106 -11.97 -1.45 -9.75
CA GLN A 106 -13.06 -0.96 -10.61
C GLN A 106 -14.34 -0.86 -9.78
N VAL A 107 -15.01 0.30 -9.84
CA VAL A 107 -16.29 0.52 -9.16
C VAL A 107 -17.31 1.03 -10.19
N ARG A 108 -18.43 0.33 -10.32
CA ARG A 108 -19.49 0.66 -11.26
C ARG A 108 -20.83 0.78 -10.54
N LEU A 109 -21.52 1.87 -10.76
CA LEU A 109 -22.87 2.10 -10.28
C LEU A 109 -23.81 2.22 -11.49
N ASP A 110 -24.79 1.32 -11.56
CA ASP A 110 -25.74 1.18 -12.66
C ASP A 110 -27.16 1.02 -12.09
N SER A 111 -27.51 1.89 -11.13
CA SER A 111 -28.81 1.82 -10.45
C SER A 111 -29.11 3.09 -9.65
N PRO A 112 -30.42 3.34 -9.34
CA PRO A 112 -30.78 4.44 -8.46
C PRO A 112 -30.31 4.26 -7.02
N VAL A 113 -29.83 5.36 -6.41
CA VAL A 113 -29.43 5.48 -5.00
C VAL A 113 -30.19 6.62 -4.34
N GLY A 114 -30.94 6.33 -3.30
CA GLY A 114 -31.82 7.30 -2.65
C GLY A 114 -31.11 8.46 -1.97
N ARG A 115 -29.86 8.24 -1.51
CA ARG A 115 -29.07 9.27 -0.79
C ARG A 115 -27.73 9.53 -1.46
N ASN A 116 -26.67 9.53 -0.69
CA ASN A 116 -25.33 9.90 -1.15
C ASN A 116 -24.54 8.70 -1.67
N ILE A 117 -23.57 8.99 -2.53
CA ILE A 117 -22.58 8.00 -2.94
C ILE A 117 -21.17 8.47 -2.55
N THR A 118 -20.33 7.49 -2.18
CA THR A 118 -18.88 7.68 -1.99
C THR A 118 -18.18 6.51 -2.66
N LEU A 119 -17.55 6.76 -3.81
CA LEU A 119 -16.90 5.73 -4.60
C LEU A 119 -15.43 6.04 -4.78
N ALA A 120 -14.57 5.04 -4.60
CA ALA A 120 -13.14 5.18 -4.77
C ALA A 120 -12.55 3.99 -5.53
N GLY A 121 -11.69 4.25 -6.52
CA GLY A 121 -11.10 3.15 -7.30
C GLY A 121 -10.08 3.58 -8.34
N GLY A 122 -9.49 2.62 -9.05
CA GLY A 122 -8.69 2.93 -10.24
C GLY A 122 -9.55 3.47 -11.37
N ASP A 123 -10.71 2.85 -11.57
CA ASP A 123 -11.74 3.22 -12.57
C ASP A 123 -13.10 3.30 -11.86
N VAL A 124 -13.73 4.47 -11.84
CA VAL A 124 -15.02 4.72 -11.20
C VAL A 124 -16.01 5.18 -12.26
N ARG A 125 -17.14 4.48 -12.38
CA ARG A 125 -18.18 4.78 -13.37
C ARG A 125 -19.55 4.88 -12.75
N LEU A 126 -20.25 5.97 -13.07
CA LEU A 126 -21.68 6.11 -12.93
C LEU A 126 -22.29 6.00 -14.33
N ASP A 127 -23.01 4.90 -14.57
CA ASP A 127 -23.68 4.69 -15.86
C ASP A 127 -24.94 5.56 -16.01
N ASP A 128 -25.48 5.62 -17.18
CA ASP A 128 -26.65 6.45 -17.55
C ASP A 128 -27.92 6.16 -16.76
N THR A 129 -28.06 4.93 -16.26
CA THR A 129 -29.19 4.51 -15.40
C THR A 129 -28.98 4.88 -13.93
N ALA A 130 -27.77 5.34 -13.53
CA ALA A 130 -27.48 5.75 -12.17
C ALA A 130 -28.16 7.09 -11.86
N GLU A 131 -29.03 7.09 -10.85
CA GLU A 131 -29.69 8.29 -10.33
C GLU A 131 -29.37 8.44 -8.84
N VAL A 132 -28.62 9.48 -8.47
CA VAL A 132 -28.19 9.75 -7.10
C VAL A 132 -29.07 10.84 -6.50
N GLY A 133 -29.86 10.51 -5.48
CA GLY A 133 -30.78 11.44 -4.84
C GLY A 133 -30.09 12.52 -3.99
N GLY A 134 -28.86 12.30 -3.58
CA GLY A 134 -28.04 13.25 -2.80
C GLY A 134 -26.74 13.62 -3.48
N ASN A 135 -25.69 13.80 -2.68
CA ASN A 135 -24.37 14.20 -3.15
C ASN A 135 -23.52 13.00 -3.61
N ALA A 136 -22.63 13.25 -4.56
CA ALA A 136 -21.66 12.27 -5.04
C ALA A 136 -20.24 12.70 -4.68
N TYR A 137 -19.48 11.77 -4.07
CA TYR A 137 -18.07 11.90 -3.74
C TYR A 137 -17.33 10.80 -4.49
N LEU A 138 -16.52 11.17 -5.50
CA LEU A 138 -15.87 10.22 -6.38
C LEU A 138 -14.36 10.45 -6.38
N ALA A 139 -13.59 9.37 -6.33
CA ALA A 139 -12.13 9.46 -6.41
C ALA A 139 -11.57 8.29 -7.24
N GLY A 140 -10.71 8.57 -8.22
CA GLY A 140 -10.16 7.50 -9.05
C GLY A 140 -9.07 7.95 -10.01
N GLY A 141 -8.34 7.00 -10.59
CA GLY A 141 -7.44 7.30 -11.71
C GLY A 141 -8.24 7.83 -12.91
N ARG A 142 -9.37 7.16 -13.21
CA ARG A 142 -10.38 7.59 -14.17
C ARG A 142 -11.75 7.64 -13.51
N VAL A 143 -12.46 8.74 -13.68
CA VAL A 143 -13.84 8.91 -13.22
C VAL A 143 -14.75 9.29 -14.39
N GLU A 144 -15.78 8.51 -14.63
CA GLU A 144 -16.77 8.76 -15.68
C GLU A 144 -18.17 8.89 -15.07
N VAL A 145 -18.86 10.00 -15.33
CA VAL A 145 -20.21 10.28 -14.82
C VAL A 145 -21.14 10.48 -16.00
N LYS A 146 -22.05 9.52 -16.23
CA LYS A 146 -23.12 9.59 -17.25
C LYS A 146 -24.51 9.75 -16.64
N GLY A 147 -24.68 9.32 -15.40
CA GLY A 147 -25.96 9.36 -14.70
C GLY A 147 -26.38 10.75 -14.23
N THR A 148 -27.43 10.77 -13.43
CA THR A 148 -27.98 12.00 -12.84
C THR A 148 -27.62 12.09 -11.37
N ILE A 149 -27.07 13.22 -10.94
CA ILE A 149 -26.78 13.55 -9.54
C ILE A 149 -27.65 14.75 -9.17
N ARG A 150 -28.61 14.54 -8.25
CA ARG A 150 -29.53 15.61 -7.81
C ARG A 150 -28.89 16.59 -6.84
N GLY A 151 -27.84 16.15 -6.12
CA GLY A 151 -27.03 17.01 -5.26
C GLY A 151 -25.78 17.53 -5.96
N SER A 152 -24.78 17.83 -5.17
CA SER A 152 -23.48 18.31 -5.65
C SER A 152 -22.51 17.15 -5.93
N LEU A 153 -21.60 17.38 -6.86
CA LEU A 153 -20.52 16.45 -7.20
C LEU A 153 -19.17 17.00 -6.71
N LEU A 154 -18.49 16.22 -5.87
CA LEU A 154 -17.07 16.42 -5.55
C LEU A 154 -16.29 15.24 -6.12
N THR A 155 -15.39 15.51 -7.02
CA THR A 155 -14.60 14.45 -7.66
C THR A 155 -13.14 14.82 -7.83
N GLY A 156 -12.27 13.78 -7.74
CA GLY A 156 -10.85 13.93 -7.98
C GLY A 156 -10.27 12.72 -8.72
N GLY A 157 -9.28 12.98 -9.59
CA GLY A 157 -8.64 11.90 -10.35
C GLY A 157 -7.67 12.38 -11.42
N GLY A 158 -7.01 11.43 -12.11
CA GLY A 158 -6.16 11.77 -13.26
C GLY A 158 -7.01 12.25 -14.44
N GLU A 159 -8.03 11.51 -14.81
CA GLU A 159 -8.96 11.83 -15.90
C GLU A 159 -10.39 11.82 -15.37
N VAL A 160 -11.07 12.95 -15.48
CA VAL A 160 -12.48 13.10 -15.10
C VAL A 160 -13.30 13.49 -16.32
N ARG A 161 -14.30 12.65 -16.64
CA ARG A 161 -15.25 12.90 -17.70
C ARG A 161 -16.69 12.98 -17.14
N ILE A 162 -17.34 14.10 -17.38
CA ILE A 162 -18.74 14.31 -17.02
C ILE A 162 -19.56 14.38 -18.32
N ASP A 163 -20.51 13.46 -18.48
CA ASP A 163 -21.41 13.34 -19.64
C ASP A 163 -22.84 13.11 -19.17
N GLY A 164 -23.15 13.48 -17.94
CA GLY A 164 -24.45 13.34 -17.27
C GLY A 164 -24.95 14.65 -16.70
N THR A 165 -26.00 14.57 -15.88
CA THR A 165 -26.65 15.75 -15.27
C THR A 165 -26.24 15.89 -13.80
N VAL A 166 -25.86 17.09 -13.38
CA VAL A 166 -25.63 17.46 -11.97
C VAL A 166 -26.49 18.68 -11.65
N ASP A 167 -27.43 18.51 -10.71
CA ASP A 167 -28.35 19.59 -10.35
C ASP A 167 -27.72 20.61 -9.39
N GLY A 168 -26.73 20.19 -8.60
CA GLY A 168 -25.97 21.04 -7.68
C GLY A 168 -24.64 21.52 -8.26
N ASP A 169 -23.76 21.97 -7.37
CA ASP A 169 -22.43 22.44 -7.74
C ASP A 169 -21.47 21.29 -8.03
N VAL A 170 -20.54 21.53 -8.93
CA VAL A 170 -19.50 20.58 -9.31
C VAL A 170 -18.14 21.14 -8.89
N ARG A 171 -17.39 20.35 -8.10
CA ARG A 171 -15.99 20.62 -7.76
C ARG A 171 -15.13 19.48 -8.24
N VAL A 172 -14.11 19.81 -9.04
CA VAL A 172 -13.22 18.83 -9.67
C VAL A 172 -11.75 19.19 -9.41
N ALA A 173 -10.98 18.20 -8.97
CA ALA A 173 -9.52 18.27 -8.98
C ALA A 173 -8.99 17.14 -9.89
N ALA A 174 -8.46 17.47 -11.07
CA ALA A 174 -8.04 16.48 -12.06
C ALA A 174 -6.86 16.96 -12.90
N ASP A 175 -6.10 16.02 -13.48
CA ASP A 175 -5.11 16.36 -14.49
C ASP A 175 -5.82 16.74 -15.80
N HIS A 176 -6.85 15.99 -16.18
CA HIS A 176 -7.68 16.26 -17.36
C HIS A 176 -9.17 16.23 -17.00
N LEU A 177 -9.85 17.35 -17.28
CA LEU A 177 -11.30 17.44 -17.12
C LEU A 177 -11.98 17.63 -18.48
N SER A 178 -12.94 16.75 -18.78
CA SER A 178 -13.76 16.84 -20.00
C SER A 178 -15.25 16.84 -19.69
N LEU A 179 -16.01 17.72 -20.35
CA LEU A 179 -17.47 17.72 -20.38
C LEU A 179 -17.94 17.18 -21.72
N GLY A 180 -18.62 16.03 -21.68
CA GLY A 180 -19.20 15.39 -22.87
C GLY A 180 -20.44 16.13 -23.38
N PRO A 181 -20.97 15.73 -24.56
CA PRO A 181 -22.15 16.37 -25.17
C PRO A 181 -23.43 16.27 -24.33
N GLY A 182 -23.53 15.25 -23.46
CA GLY A 182 -24.65 15.06 -22.51
C GLY A 182 -24.51 15.83 -21.21
N ALA A 183 -23.38 16.50 -20.98
CA ALA A 183 -23.11 17.16 -19.71
C ALA A 183 -24.05 18.35 -19.45
N ARG A 184 -24.72 18.33 -18.33
CA ARG A 184 -25.57 19.42 -17.82
C ARG A 184 -25.28 19.69 -16.36
N VAL A 185 -24.70 20.86 -16.06
CA VAL A 185 -24.45 21.33 -14.69
C VAL A 185 -25.34 22.52 -14.44
N ARG A 186 -26.26 22.44 -13.47
CA ARG A 186 -27.16 23.55 -13.12
C ARG A 186 -26.53 24.52 -12.13
N GLY A 187 -25.70 24.01 -11.24
CA GLY A 187 -24.93 24.83 -10.30
C GLY A 187 -23.63 25.36 -10.90
N ASP A 188 -22.74 25.81 -10.01
CA ASP A 188 -21.43 26.32 -10.39
C ASP A 188 -20.43 25.16 -10.65
N LEU A 189 -19.52 25.37 -11.58
CA LEU A 189 -18.41 24.46 -11.87
C LEU A 189 -17.09 25.08 -11.43
N SER A 190 -16.54 24.60 -10.32
CA SER A 190 -15.18 24.94 -9.88
C SER A 190 -14.23 23.80 -10.20
N TYR A 191 -13.12 24.07 -10.89
CA TYR A 191 -12.16 23.03 -11.22
C TYR A 191 -10.72 23.46 -11.03
N GLN A 192 -9.88 22.51 -10.61
CA GLN A 192 -8.43 22.61 -10.54
C GLN A 192 -7.84 21.61 -11.52
N ALA A 193 -7.22 22.10 -12.59
CA ALA A 193 -6.56 21.27 -13.59
C ALA A 193 -5.37 22.03 -14.22
N PRO A 194 -4.27 21.34 -14.59
CA PRO A 194 -3.16 21.96 -15.34
C PRO A 194 -3.61 22.48 -16.69
N ASP A 195 -4.50 21.71 -17.35
CA ASP A 195 -5.02 22.03 -18.67
C ASP A 195 -6.33 22.82 -18.61
N ALA A 196 -6.66 23.48 -19.71
CA ALA A 196 -7.97 24.11 -19.87
C ALA A 196 -9.07 23.04 -19.95
N LEU A 197 -10.26 23.39 -19.49
CA LEU A 197 -11.45 22.52 -19.58
C LEU A 197 -11.72 22.15 -21.04
N ASP A 198 -11.74 20.84 -21.34
CA ASP A 198 -12.22 20.30 -22.59
C ASP A 198 -13.75 20.21 -22.56
N ARG A 199 -14.42 21.10 -23.28
CA ARG A 199 -15.87 21.19 -23.25
C ARG A 199 -16.47 20.96 -24.63
N ALA A 200 -17.32 19.93 -24.73
CA ALA A 200 -18.14 19.72 -25.93
C ALA A 200 -19.07 20.93 -26.20
N PRO A 201 -19.32 21.29 -27.46
CA PRO A 201 -20.21 22.42 -27.80
C PRO A 201 -21.62 22.30 -27.22
N GLU A 202 -22.12 21.08 -27.06
CA GLU A 202 -23.45 20.76 -26.56
C GLU A 202 -23.54 20.77 -25.04
N ALA A 203 -22.38 20.73 -24.34
CA ALA A 203 -22.34 20.73 -22.88
C ALA A 203 -22.87 22.06 -22.32
N VAL A 204 -23.77 21.98 -21.35
CA VAL A 204 -24.41 23.13 -20.72
C VAL A 204 -23.95 23.27 -19.27
N VAL A 205 -23.44 24.44 -18.92
CA VAL A 205 -23.23 24.84 -17.51
C VAL A 205 -24.05 26.11 -17.31
N GLU A 206 -25.08 26.04 -16.46
CA GLU A 206 -25.98 27.19 -16.20
C GLU A 206 -25.36 28.19 -15.23
N GLY A 207 -24.53 27.71 -14.30
CA GLY A 207 -23.79 28.52 -13.33
C GLY A 207 -22.45 29.05 -13.88
N THR A 208 -21.63 29.51 -12.96
CA THR A 208 -20.31 30.08 -13.25
C THR A 208 -19.26 28.99 -13.39
N ILE A 209 -18.42 29.10 -14.42
CA ILE A 209 -17.24 28.22 -14.55
C ILE A 209 -16.02 28.96 -13.99
N THR A 210 -15.47 28.45 -12.90
CA THR A 210 -14.30 29.01 -12.22
C THR A 210 -13.15 28.02 -12.27
N ARG A 211 -12.01 28.42 -12.87
CA ARG A 211 -10.76 27.69 -12.73
C ARG A 211 -10.05 28.18 -11.49
N GLU A 212 -9.95 27.32 -10.48
CA GLU A 212 -9.17 27.63 -9.30
C GLU A 212 -7.69 27.37 -9.56
N PRO A 213 -6.79 28.27 -9.10
CA PRO A 213 -5.36 27.97 -9.15
C PRO A 213 -5.11 26.65 -8.39
N MET A 214 -4.22 25.81 -8.90
CA MET A 214 -3.73 24.67 -8.16
C MET A 214 -2.88 25.23 -7.00
N GLU A 215 -3.52 25.49 -5.86
CA GLU A 215 -2.77 25.81 -4.64
C GLU A 215 -1.97 24.56 -4.29
N GLU A 216 -0.66 24.64 -4.44
CA GLU A 216 0.20 23.74 -3.70
C GLU A 216 -0.23 23.82 -2.24
N PRO A 217 -0.55 22.69 -1.57
CA PRO A 217 -0.99 22.73 -0.19
C PRO A 217 0.01 23.58 0.57
N PRO A 218 -0.43 24.62 1.32
CA PRO A 218 0.49 25.51 1.98
C PRO A 218 1.37 24.66 2.87
N VAL A 219 2.63 24.52 2.45
CA VAL A 219 3.63 23.84 3.28
C VAL A 219 3.62 24.68 4.54
N PRO A 220 3.17 24.12 5.71
CA PRO A 220 3.06 24.94 6.89
C PRO A 220 4.38 25.65 7.07
N GLY A 221 4.37 26.97 7.32
CA GLY A 221 5.58 27.79 7.36
C GLY A 221 6.58 27.38 8.46
N TRP A 222 6.20 26.40 9.31
CA TRP A 222 7.09 25.71 10.25
C TRP A 222 7.78 24.47 9.64
N VAL A 223 7.31 23.95 8.49
CA VAL A 223 8.13 23.04 7.69
C VAL A 223 9.17 23.94 7.05
N PRO A 224 10.36 24.06 7.61
CA PRO A 224 11.41 24.84 6.98
C PRO A 224 11.49 24.27 5.57
N GLN A 225 11.61 25.09 4.57
CA GLN A 225 12.23 24.66 3.31
C GLN A 225 13.57 24.10 3.76
N VAL A 226 13.56 22.82 4.11
CA VAL A 226 14.75 22.14 4.59
C VAL A 226 15.62 22.12 3.35
N SER A 227 16.43 23.18 3.23
CA SER A 227 17.47 23.21 2.19
C SER A 227 18.13 21.84 2.27
N GLY A 228 18.46 21.22 1.16
CA GLY A 228 19.01 19.84 1.13
C GLY A 228 20.07 19.59 2.21
N TRP A 229 20.74 20.64 2.68
CA TRP A 229 21.71 20.66 3.76
C TRP A 229 21.15 20.33 5.14
N VAL A 230 20.02 20.93 5.53
CA VAL A 230 19.40 20.68 6.85
C VAL A 230 18.78 19.27 6.86
N GLY A 231 18.15 18.84 5.73
CA GLY A 231 17.67 17.47 5.57
C GLY A 231 18.80 16.45 5.61
N GLY A 232 19.91 16.77 4.94
CA GLY A 232 21.13 15.96 5.00
C GLY A 232 21.72 15.86 6.42
N LEU A 233 21.80 16.95 7.16
CA LEU A 233 22.28 16.96 8.55
C LEU A 233 21.37 16.21 9.50
N LEU A 234 20.05 16.37 9.37
CA LEU A 234 19.06 15.61 10.14
C LEU A 234 19.13 14.11 9.80
N GLY A 235 19.28 13.78 8.51
CA GLY A 235 19.48 12.40 8.05
C GLY A 235 20.77 11.79 8.61
N LEU A 236 21.86 12.53 8.61
CA LEU A 236 23.13 12.12 9.22
C LEU A 236 22.96 11.92 10.73
N ALA A 237 22.32 12.86 11.43
CA ALA A 237 22.10 12.75 12.87
C ALA A 237 21.25 11.52 13.22
N ALA A 238 20.16 11.27 12.46
CA ALA A 238 19.33 10.09 12.62
C ALA A 238 20.10 8.80 12.32
N PHE A 239 20.93 8.78 11.28
CA PHE A 239 21.79 7.67 10.93
C PHE A 239 22.80 7.36 12.03
N LEU A 240 23.50 8.38 12.53
CA LEU A 240 24.46 8.25 13.62
C LEU A 240 23.80 7.78 14.93
N PHE A 241 22.62 8.31 15.25
CA PHE A 241 21.84 7.88 16.41
C PHE A 241 21.44 6.41 16.32
N THR A 242 20.96 5.95 15.15
CA THR A 242 20.59 4.55 14.95
C THR A 242 21.78 3.62 15.03
N GLY A 243 22.93 3.99 14.44
CA GLY A 243 24.17 3.23 14.54
C GLY A 243 24.69 3.13 16.00
N LEU A 244 24.56 4.22 16.76
CA LEU A 244 24.85 4.23 18.19
C LEU A 244 23.98 3.25 18.97
N VAL A 245 22.66 3.27 18.73
CA VAL A 245 21.68 2.38 19.38
C VAL A 245 21.96 0.92 19.01
N LEU A 246 22.17 0.60 17.73
CA LEU A 246 22.49 -0.75 17.28
C LEU A 246 23.82 -1.25 17.85
N GLY A 247 24.86 -0.43 17.86
CA GLY A 247 26.15 -0.76 18.45
C GLY A 247 26.08 -0.96 19.97
N ALA A 248 25.18 -0.25 20.66
CA ALA A 248 24.95 -0.42 22.11
C ALA A 248 24.17 -1.69 22.43
N LEU A 249 23.16 -2.04 21.61
CA LEU A 249 22.30 -3.22 21.80
C LEU A 249 22.99 -4.53 21.36
N PHE A 250 23.84 -4.47 20.34
CA PHE A 250 24.45 -5.65 19.71
C PHE A 250 25.98 -5.53 19.60
N PRO A 251 26.74 -5.38 20.70
CA PRO A 251 28.17 -5.11 20.65
C PRO A 251 29.01 -6.22 19.99
N GLY A 252 28.53 -7.49 20.03
CA GLY A 252 29.26 -8.62 19.43
C GLY A 252 28.95 -8.89 17.96
N SER A 253 27.97 -8.21 17.37
CA SER A 253 27.62 -8.39 15.96
C SER A 253 28.49 -7.55 15.03
N ALA A 254 28.98 -6.41 15.50
CA ALA A 254 29.82 -5.53 14.70
C ALA A 254 31.13 -6.23 14.28
N ASP A 255 31.79 -6.93 15.20
CA ASP A 255 33.05 -7.63 14.93
C ASP A 255 32.86 -8.76 13.90
N ARG A 256 31.80 -9.53 13.99
CA ARG A 256 31.45 -10.59 13.02
C ARG A 256 31.15 -10.06 11.62
N LEU A 257 30.45 -8.94 11.54
CA LEU A 257 30.11 -8.29 10.27
C LEU A 257 31.35 -7.70 9.59
N LEU A 258 32.25 -7.12 10.38
CA LEU A 258 33.52 -6.60 9.89
C LEU A 258 34.42 -7.73 9.37
N GLU A 259 34.51 -8.85 10.09
CA GLU A 259 35.32 -10.02 9.74
C GLU A 259 34.81 -10.66 8.44
N SER A 260 33.50 -10.89 8.31
CA SER A 260 32.90 -11.44 7.09
C SER A 260 33.11 -10.54 5.85
N GLY A 261 33.06 -9.21 6.03
CA GLY A 261 33.33 -8.26 4.95
C GLY A 261 34.81 -8.23 4.50
N ARG A 262 35.74 -8.48 5.41
CA ARG A 262 37.18 -8.51 5.12
C ARG A 262 37.62 -9.79 4.40
N GLU A 263 37.06 -10.94 4.78
CA GLU A 263 37.45 -12.23 4.20
C GLU A 263 37.01 -12.40 2.75
N SER A 264 35.91 -11.80 2.33
CA SER A 264 35.29 -12.05 1.02
C SER A 264 34.60 -10.82 0.45
N PRO A 265 35.32 -9.74 0.09
CA PRO A 265 34.66 -8.49 -0.35
C PRO A 265 33.92 -8.61 -1.69
N LEU A 266 34.48 -9.31 -2.68
CA LEU A 266 33.85 -9.50 -4.00
C LEU A 266 32.64 -10.44 -3.95
N PRO A 267 32.68 -11.60 -3.31
CA PRO A 267 31.49 -12.43 -3.10
C PRO A 267 30.37 -11.69 -2.33
N SER A 268 30.70 -10.92 -1.30
CA SER A 268 29.72 -10.12 -0.56
C SER A 268 29.02 -9.10 -1.47
N LEU A 269 29.77 -8.39 -2.32
CA LEU A 269 29.19 -7.46 -3.29
C LEU A 269 28.24 -8.16 -4.27
N GLY A 270 28.65 -9.33 -4.80
CA GLY A 270 27.85 -10.12 -5.74
C GLY A 270 26.52 -10.62 -5.13
N VAL A 271 26.59 -11.18 -3.92
CA VAL A 271 25.41 -11.66 -3.18
C VAL A 271 24.47 -10.51 -2.85
N GLY A 272 25.01 -9.38 -2.43
CA GLY A 272 24.22 -8.20 -2.09
C GLY A 272 23.56 -7.55 -3.30
N LEU A 273 24.27 -7.47 -4.44
CA LEU A 273 23.68 -6.97 -5.70
C LEU A 273 22.56 -7.89 -6.18
N LEU A 274 22.75 -9.20 -6.09
CA LEU A 274 21.71 -10.17 -6.40
C LEU A 274 20.49 -9.98 -5.48
N ALA A 275 20.70 -9.81 -4.17
CA ALA A 275 19.63 -9.58 -3.22
C ALA A 275 18.91 -8.26 -3.50
N LEU A 276 19.63 -7.19 -3.84
CA LEU A 276 19.06 -5.88 -4.17
C LEU A 276 18.12 -5.93 -5.39
N LEU A 277 18.38 -6.81 -6.35
CA LEU A 277 17.55 -6.99 -7.53
C LEU A 277 16.46 -8.05 -7.33
N ALA A 278 16.80 -9.20 -6.74
CA ALA A 278 15.90 -10.33 -6.61
C ALA A 278 14.80 -10.10 -5.55
N VAL A 279 15.14 -9.49 -4.40
CA VAL A 279 14.15 -9.31 -3.33
C VAL A 279 13.00 -8.39 -3.74
N PRO A 280 13.20 -7.20 -4.32
CA PRO A 280 12.09 -6.38 -4.81
C PRO A 280 11.26 -7.09 -5.88
N ALA A 281 11.89 -7.83 -6.80
CA ALA A 281 11.16 -8.59 -7.82
C ALA A 281 10.26 -9.67 -7.20
N LEU A 282 10.75 -10.39 -6.19
CA LEU A 282 9.97 -11.39 -5.44
C LEU A 282 8.84 -10.74 -4.63
N LEU A 283 9.10 -9.58 -4.01
CA LEU A 283 8.07 -8.82 -3.29
C LEU A 283 6.96 -8.39 -4.24
N LEU A 284 7.30 -7.84 -5.40
CA LEU A 284 6.33 -7.46 -6.44
C LEU A 284 5.54 -8.67 -6.93
N ALA A 285 6.20 -9.80 -7.19
CA ALA A 285 5.53 -11.03 -7.58
C ALA A 285 4.57 -11.55 -6.49
N SER A 286 4.92 -11.41 -5.22
CA SER A 286 4.06 -11.83 -4.10
C SER A 286 2.81 -10.98 -3.94
N LEU A 287 2.83 -9.70 -4.38
CA LEU A 287 1.65 -8.82 -4.35
C LEU A 287 0.52 -9.26 -5.30
N ILE A 288 0.80 -10.16 -6.25
CA ILE A 288 -0.20 -10.70 -7.16
C ILE A 288 -1.22 -11.58 -6.42
N THR A 289 -0.84 -12.11 -5.28
CA THR A 289 -1.71 -13.00 -4.48
C THR A 289 -2.23 -12.31 -3.23
N VAL A 290 -3.48 -12.58 -2.85
CA VAL A 290 -4.11 -11.99 -1.65
C VAL A 290 -3.32 -12.33 -0.38
N VAL A 291 -2.80 -13.56 -0.28
CA VAL A 291 -1.96 -14.00 0.85
C VAL A 291 -0.56 -13.37 0.78
N GLY A 292 -0.08 -13.10 -0.43
CA GLY A 292 1.22 -12.47 -0.65
C GLY A 292 1.27 -11.00 -0.24
N ILE A 293 0.15 -10.27 -0.23
CA ILE A 293 0.13 -8.85 0.16
C ILE A 293 0.67 -8.62 1.59
N PRO A 294 0.11 -9.24 2.66
CA PRO A 294 0.64 -9.04 4.01
C PRO A 294 2.07 -9.57 4.15
N LEU A 295 2.41 -10.67 3.45
CA LEU A 295 3.77 -11.21 3.44
C LEU A 295 4.75 -10.25 2.75
N ALA A 296 4.37 -9.66 1.60
CA ALA A 296 5.18 -8.67 0.89
C ALA A 296 5.40 -7.42 1.73
N LEU A 297 4.37 -6.93 2.44
CA LEU A 297 4.50 -5.77 3.32
C LEU A 297 5.46 -6.06 4.49
N ALA A 298 5.30 -7.21 5.16
CA ALA A 298 6.18 -7.60 6.25
C ALA A 298 7.63 -7.82 5.78
N ALA A 299 7.82 -8.59 4.70
CA ALA A 299 9.15 -8.84 4.13
C ALA A 299 9.76 -7.57 3.52
N GLY A 300 8.95 -6.69 2.94
CA GLY A 300 9.36 -5.38 2.45
C GLY A 300 9.86 -4.47 3.56
N ALA A 301 9.17 -4.42 4.70
CA ALA A 301 9.62 -3.68 5.88
C ALA A 301 10.98 -4.20 6.40
N VAL A 302 11.14 -5.52 6.48
CA VAL A 302 12.42 -6.15 6.87
C VAL A 302 13.50 -5.83 5.83
N PHE A 303 13.19 -5.85 4.55
CA PHE A 303 14.13 -5.52 3.49
C PHE A 303 14.58 -4.06 3.57
N VAL A 304 13.65 -3.10 3.71
CA VAL A 304 13.97 -1.67 3.87
C VAL A 304 14.84 -1.45 5.12
N PHE A 305 14.50 -2.10 6.22
CA PHE A 305 15.34 -2.05 7.43
C PHE A 305 16.75 -2.61 7.18
N SER A 306 16.87 -3.72 6.44
CA SER A 306 18.17 -4.32 6.10
C SER A 306 19.03 -3.42 5.20
N LEU A 307 18.43 -2.63 4.28
CA LEU A 307 19.14 -1.63 3.49
C LEU A 307 19.75 -0.55 4.39
N TYR A 308 19.01 -0.13 5.40
CA TYR A 308 19.49 0.86 6.36
C TYR A 308 20.66 0.33 7.22
N VAL A 309 20.53 -0.90 7.71
CA VAL A 309 21.60 -1.59 8.46
C VAL A 309 22.84 -1.82 7.59
N ALA A 310 22.67 -2.15 6.31
CA ALA A 310 23.77 -2.35 5.37
C ALA A 310 24.67 -1.10 5.24
N ARG A 311 24.05 0.09 5.21
CA ARG A 311 24.79 1.37 5.22
C ARG A 311 25.61 1.56 6.52
N ALA A 312 25.04 1.14 7.66
CA ALA A 312 25.73 1.22 8.94
C ALA A 312 26.96 0.30 8.99
N VAL A 313 26.86 -0.89 8.43
CA VAL A 313 27.98 -1.84 8.31
C VAL A 313 29.11 -1.26 7.46
N LEU A 314 28.78 -0.63 6.32
CA LEU A 314 29.81 0.02 5.49
C LEU A 314 30.45 1.21 6.21
N ALA A 315 29.68 2.02 6.92
CA ALA A 315 30.23 3.11 7.72
C ALA A 315 31.26 2.60 8.74
N LEU A 316 30.95 1.51 9.45
CA LEU A 316 31.89 0.85 10.36
C LEU A 316 33.14 0.38 9.63
N TRP A 317 32.99 -0.26 8.46
CA TRP A 317 34.12 -0.79 7.70
C TRP A 317 35.06 0.32 7.18
N ILE A 318 34.48 1.42 6.64
CA ILE A 318 35.26 2.60 6.20
C ILE A 318 35.97 3.24 7.38
N GLY A 319 35.27 3.42 8.50
CA GLY A 319 35.87 4.01 9.71
C GLY A 319 37.02 3.18 10.25
N ASP A 320 36.86 1.87 10.32
CA ASP A 320 37.90 0.95 10.73
C ASP A 320 39.09 0.95 9.75
N ALA A 321 38.84 1.02 8.45
CA ALA A 321 39.88 1.13 7.43
C ALA A 321 40.71 2.44 7.56
N VAL A 322 40.08 3.54 7.97
CA VAL A 322 40.72 4.86 8.12
C VAL A 322 41.43 5.01 9.46
N LEU A 323 40.79 4.61 10.55
CA LEU A 323 41.32 4.79 11.91
C LEU A 323 42.23 3.66 12.34
N GLY A 324 41.99 2.42 11.87
CA GLY A 324 42.75 1.24 12.26
C GLY A 324 42.82 1.08 13.78
N ASP A 325 44.03 0.75 14.28
CA ASP A 325 44.26 0.58 15.72
C ASP A 325 44.33 1.90 16.54
N ARG A 326 44.29 3.06 15.86
CA ARG A 326 44.31 4.39 16.50
C ARG A 326 43.07 4.69 17.31
N ALA A 327 41.93 4.08 16.98
CA ALA A 327 40.65 4.28 17.66
C ALA A 327 40.57 3.61 19.05
N GLY A 328 41.56 2.81 19.44
CA GLY A 328 41.55 2.03 20.69
C GLY A 328 40.79 0.69 20.55
N ARG A 329 40.32 0.14 21.68
CA ARG A 329 39.61 -1.15 21.72
C ARG A 329 38.22 -1.00 22.35
N GLY A 330 37.31 -1.89 22.00
CA GLY A 330 35.99 -1.96 22.61
C GLY A 330 34.95 -0.97 22.04
N ARG A 331 33.94 -0.61 22.83
CA ARG A 331 32.79 0.24 22.41
C ARG A 331 33.23 1.59 21.82
N ARG A 332 34.28 2.21 22.37
CA ARG A 332 34.75 3.50 21.88
C ARG A 332 35.26 3.40 20.45
N LYS A 333 35.95 2.30 20.09
CA LYS A 333 36.40 2.06 18.72
C LYS A 333 35.24 1.98 17.75
N VAL A 334 34.26 1.15 18.04
CA VAL A 334 33.05 0.98 17.19
C VAL A 334 32.32 2.31 16.95
N LEU A 335 32.23 3.15 17.99
CA LEU A 335 31.61 4.47 17.88
C LEU A 335 32.43 5.42 17.00
N LEU A 336 33.76 5.46 17.18
CA LEU A 336 34.62 6.33 16.37
C LEU A 336 34.67 5.88 14.92
N ASP A 337 34.78 4.58 14.66
CA ASP A 337 34.72 4.01 13.31
C ASP A 337 33.41 4.35 12.62
N PHE A 338 32.28 4.20 13.33
CA PHE A 338 30.95 4.55 12.80
C PHE A 338 30.80 6.05 12.51
N LEU A 339 31.29 6.92 13.41
CA LEU A 339 31.22 8.38 13.24
C LEU A 339 32.07 8.83 12.05
N VAL A 340 33.31 8.35 11.93
CA VAL A 340 34.21 8.74 10.85
C VAL A 340 33.73 8.18 9.51
N GLY A 341 33.37 6.90 9.48
CA GLY A 341 32.84 6.29 8.24
C GLY A 341 31.51 6.89 7.79
N GLY A 342 30.61 7.19 8.73
CA GLY A 342 29.33 7.85 8.42
C GLY A 342 29.53 9.29 7.90
N ALA A 343 30.46 10.04 8.49
CA ALA A 343 30.81 11.38 8.00
C ALA A 343 31.43 11.34 6.61
N LEU A 344 32.30 10.37 6.32
CA LEU A 344 32.89 10.19 4.99
C LEU A 344 31.83 9.80 3.95
N LEU A 345 30.92 8.88 4.27
CA LEU A 345 29.80 8.52 3.38
C LEU A 345 28.91 9.72 3.10
N PHE A 346 28.65 10.55 4.10
CA PHE A 346 27.89 11.78 3.93
C PHE A 346 28.60 12.76 2.99
N LEU A 347 29.89 12.98 3.17
CA LEU A 347 30.68 13.84 2.30
C LEU A 347 30.71 13.37 0.85
N VAL A 348 30.87 12.06 0.62
CA VAL A 348 30.80 11.48 -0.72
C VAL A 348 29.41 11.62 -1.32
N GLY A 349 28.37 11.49 -0.49
CA GLY A 349 26.96 11.70 -0.88
C GLY A 349 26.64 13.12 -1.37
N LEU A 350 27.45 14.12 -1.04
CA LEU A 350 27.28 15.49 -1.54
C LEU A 350 27.58 15.64 -3.05
N VAL A 351 28.29 14.67 -3.64
CA VAL A 351 28.57 14.66 -5.09
C VAL A 351 27.48 13.82 -5.78
N PRO A 352 26.57 14.40 -6.58
CA PRO A 352 25.33 13.75 -7.03
C PRO A 352 25.54 12.37 -7.66
N TRP A 353 26.37 12.25 -8.68
CA TRP A 353 26.58 10.97 -9.37
C TRP A 353 27.43 9.97 -8.60
N LEU A 354 28.47 10.46 -7.96
CA LEU A 354 29.40 9.65 -7.17
C LEU A 354 28.69 9.13 -5.92
N GLY A 355 27.91 9.99 -5.25
CA GLY A 355 27.11 9.64 -4.09
C GLY A 355 26.16 8.48 -4.37
N THR A 356 25.38 8.56 -5.46
CA THR A 356 24.45 7.49 -5.84
C THR A 356 25.16 6.16 -6.13
N LEU A 357 26.28 6.20 -6.87
CA LEU A 357 27.06 5.00 -7.18
C LEU A 357 27.61 4.35 -5.90
N VAL A 358 28.22 5.15 -5.03
CA VAL A 358 28.77 4.68 -3.76
C VAL A 358 27.66 4.16 -2.85
N GLU A 359 26.49 4.78 -2.85
CA GLU A 359 25.34 4.36 -2.06
C GLU A 359 24.80 3.00 -2.48
N VAL A 360 24.70 2.73 -3.78
CA VAL A 360 24.29 1.42 -4.33
C VAL A 360 25.31 0.34 -3.99
N LEU A 361 26.59 0.62 -4.21
CA LEU A 361 27.67 -0.33 -3.92
C LEU A 361 27.79 -0.61 -2.41
N ALA A 362 27.63 0.43 -1.60
CA ALA A 362 27.60 0.36 -0.14
C ALA A 362 26.48 -0.55 0.38
N THR A 363 25.30 -0.31 -0.13
CA THR A 363 24.10 -1.09 0.24
C THR A 363 24.24 -2.54 -0.20
N ALA A 364 24.70 -2.79 -1.43
CA ALA A 364 24.97 -4.14 -1.92
C ALA A 364 26.03 -4.85 -1.05
N PHE A 365 27.16 -4.20 -0.76
CA PHE A 365 28.21 -4.79 0.07
C PHE A 365 27.71 -5.15 1.48
N GLY A 366 27.00 -4.23 2.13
CA GLY A 366 26.47 -4.45 3.48
C GLY A 366 25.41 -5.56 3.55
N LEU A 367 24.50 -5.63 2.55
CA LEU A 367 23.53 -6.74 2.43
C LEU A 367 24.25 -8.09 2.26
N GLY A 368 25.24 -8.15 1.40
CA GLY A 368 26.00 -9.37 1.14
C GLY A 368 26.80 -9.83 2.35
N ALA A 369 27.51 -8.92 3.02
CA ALA A 369 28.24 -9.22 4.24
C ALA A 369 27.31 -9.73 5.35
N GLY A 370 26.14 -9.12 5.51
CA GLY A 370 25.09 -9.57 6.45
C GLY A 370 24.57 -10.96 6.11
N ALA A 371 24.28 -11.24 4.84
CA ALA A 371 23.81 -12.55 4.38
C ALA A 371 24.86 -13.65 4.61
N MET A 372 26.13 -13.36 4.35
CA MET A 372 27.23 -14.31 4.57
C MET A 372 27.47 -14.56 6.08
N ALA A 373 27.38 -13.53 6.91
CA ALA A 373 27.48 -13.66 8.36
C ALA A 373 26.36 -14.52 8.95
N LEU A 374 25.13 -14.39 8.45
CA LEU A 374 24.01 -15.24 8.84
C LEU A 374 24.20 -16.70 8.42
N ARG A 375 24.76 -16.93 7.24
CA ARG A 375 25.06 -18.27 6.72
C ARG A 375 26.14 -18.97 7.54
N SER A 376 27.21 -18.27 7.91
CA SER A 376 28.28 -18.83 8.77
C SER A 376 27.77 -19.14 10.17
N ALA A 377 26.90 -18.30 10.75
CA ALA A 377 26.27 -18.56 12.04
C ALA A 377 25.34 -19.80 12.01
N ALA A 378 24.61 -20.00 10.91
CA ALA A 378 23.74 -21.16 10.74
C ALA A 378 24.54 -22.48 10.59
N SER A 379 25.68 -22.45 9.89
CA SER A 379 26.56 -23.61 9.72
C SER A 379 27.28 -24.02 11.01
N SER A 380 27.70 -23.06 11.84
CA SER A 380 28.30 -23.34 13.16
C SER A 380 27.31 -23.85 14.22
N GLY A 381 26.03 -23.47 14.12
CA GLY A 381 24.97 -24.01 14.96
C GLY A 381 24.54 -25.44 14.63
N ALA A 382 24.77 -25.91 13.38
CA ALA A 382 24.47 -27.27 12.94
C ALA A 382 25.57 -28.29 13.29
N ALA A 383 26.77 -27.86 13.63
CA ALA A 383 27.84 -28.69 14.20
C ALA A 383 27.65 -28.79 15.70
N GLY A 384 26.73 -29.66 16.15
CA GLY A 384 26.55 -30.01 17.57
C GLY A 384 27.86 -30.53 18.17
N PRO A 385 28.00 -30.49 19.54
CA PRO A 385 29.21 -30.93 20.20
C PRO A 385 29.49 -32.40 19.83
N ALA A 386 30.61 -32.63 19.20
CA ALA A 386 31.13 -33.97 19.00
C ALA A 386 31.17 -34.64 20.39
N THR A 387 30.36 -35.63 20.58
CA THR A 387 30.40 -36.51 21.73
C THR A 387 31.79 -37.16 21.77
N GLY A 388 32.67 -36.56 22.61
CA GLY A 388 33.93 -37.15 22.94
C GLY A 388 33.66 -38.43 23.70
N GLU A 389 33.76 -39.59 23.03
CA GLU A 389 33.90 -40.86 23.68
C GLU A 389 35.21 -40.86 24.49
N ALA A 390 35.03 -40.80 25.81
CA ALA A 390 36.05 -41.15 26.75
C ALA A 390 36.22 -42.70 26.67
N GLY A 391 37.28 -43.08 26.04
CA GLY A 391 37.80 -44.45 26.15
C GLY A 391 39.05 -44.48 27.03
N ARG A 392 38.87 -45.14 28.18
CA ARG A 392 39.85 -45.69 29.14
C ARG A 392 40.35 -44.76 30.20
#